data_8bd66aa894852ae563d784a17f45c740
#
_entry.id   8bd66aa894852ae563d784a17f45c740
#
_cell.length_a   1.000
_cell.length_b   1.000
_cell.length_c   1.000
_cell.angle_alpha   90.00
_cell.angle_beta   90.00
_cell.angle_gamma   90.00
#
_symmetry.space_group_name_H-M   'P 1'
#
loop_
_entity.id
_entity.type
_entity.pdbx_description
1 polymer ?
#
loop_
_entity_poly.entity_id
_entity_poly.type
_entity_poly.pdbx_seq_one_letter_code
_entity_poly.pdbx_strand_id
1 'polypeptide(L)'
;MKIVASWLLLTAVLFTFAAEARQTINGCEIKRRASCPGANLSGANLTRSNLAGADLAGADLSGADLSGDRITEANLTKANFSNANLSGAVLSNTYMSGVNFSRANLAKADLSQSTLPGANLREANLAGANLSLANLKGTDLTGANATGAVFAMASLVEANLTRADLTGATLIGADLRNAILVEVKYCNTTMPDRSINNSGCLK
;
A
#
# COMPACT_ATOMS: atom_id res chain seq x y z
N MET A 1 -68.22 35.49 0.47
CA MET A 1 -66.85 35.70 -0.06
C MET A 1 -65.90 34.86 0.74
N LYS A 2 -65.52 33.67 0.27
CA LYS A 2 -64.64 32.72 0.98
C LYS A 2 -63.26 32.82 0.37
N ILE A 3 -62.26 33.24 1.15
CA ILE A 3 -60.87 33.30 0.76
C ILE A 3 -60.25 31.90 0.98
N VAL A 4 -59.85 31.26 -0.09
CA VAL A 4 -59.16 29.99 -0.07
C VAL A 4 -57.66 30.29 0.11
N ALA A 5 -57.12 29.99 1.25
CA ALA A 5 -55.67 30.07 1.49
C ALA A 5 -54.99 28.86 0.91
N SER A 6 -54.22 29.07 -0.17
CA SER A 6 -53.38 28.06 -0.79
C SER A 6 -52.13 27.85 0.06
N TRP A 7 -52.02 26.69 0.67
CA TRP A 7 -50.80 26.26 1.37
C TRP A 7 -49.83 25.66 0.34
N LEU A 8 -48.87 26.44 -0.08
CA LEU A 8 -47.69 25.96 -0.77
C LEU A 8 -46.82 25.20 0.24
N LEU A 9 -46.88 23.89 0.18
CA LEU A 9 -45.92 23.00 0.86
C LEU A 9 -44.57 23.14 0.16
N LEU A 10 -43.69 23.96 0.75
CA LEU A 10 -42.27 24.03 0.41
C LEU A 10 -41.61 22.78 1.00
N THR A 11 -41.51 21.70 0.22
CA THR A 11 -40.68 20.55 0.57
C THR A 11 -39.21 20.98 0.47
N ALA A 12 -38.69 21.45 1.57
CA ALA A 12 -37.23 21.61 1.73
C ALA A 12 -36.63 20.20 1.69
N VAL A 13 -36.07 19.84 0.53
CA VAL A 13 -35.18 18.67 0.43
C VAL A 13 -33.93 19.04 1.23
N LEU A 14 -33.93 18.67 2.50
CA LEU A 14 -32.75 18.66 3.34
C LEU A 14 -31.81 17.58 2.75
N PHE A 15 -30.91 17.98 1.89
CA PHE A 15 -29.69 17.21 1.64
C PHE A 15 -28.94 17.20 2.98
N THR A 16 -29.24 16.25 3.83
CA THR A 16 -28.35 15.88 4.91
C THR A 16 -27.09 15.30 4.26
N PHE A 17 -26.08 16.15 4.07
CA PHE A 17 -24.71 15.65 3.99
C PHE A 17 -24.53 14.88 5.30
N ALA A 18 -24.66 13.56 5.26
CA ALA A 18 -24.17 12.72 6.33
C ALA A 18 -22.67 13.08 6.45
N ALA A 19 -22.34 13.88 7.45
CA ALA A 19 -20.96 14.04 7.86
C ALA A 19 -20.50 12.60 8.15
N GLU A 20 -19.61 12.07 7.31
CA GLU A 20 -18.97 10.79 7.60
C GLU A 20 -18.46 10.92 9.04
N ALA A 21 -18.96 10.05 9.92
CA ALA A 21 -18.62 10.10 11.33
C ALA A 21 -17.09 9.97 11.40
N ARG A 22 -16.41 11.07 11.71
CA ARG A 22 -14.97 11.11 11.80
C ARG A 22 -14.55 10.18 12.91
N GLN A 23 -13.91 9.09 12.54
CA GLN A 23 -13.39 8.13 13.51
C GLN A 23 -12.17 8.76 14.19
N THR A 24 -12.14 8.77 15.52
CA THR A 24 -10.96 9.13 16.30
C THR A 24 -10.47 7.92 17.06
N ILE A 25 -9.20 7.55 16.86
CA ILE A 25 -8.57 6.40 17.50
C ILE A 25 -7.33 6.89 18.24
N ASN A 26 -7.30 6.70 19.56
CA ASN A 26 -6.19 7.10 20.42
C ASN A 26 -5.73 8.56 20.17
N GLY A 27 -6.68 9.48 20.01
CA GLY A 27 -6.42 10.88 19.74
C GLY A 27 -6.11 11.24 18.28
N CYS A 28 -5.97 10.25 17.39
CA CYS A 28 -5.81 10.48 15.96
C CYS A 28 -7.17 10.56 15.26
N GLU A 29 -7.49 11.69 14.68
CA GLU A 29 -8.68 11.86 13.85
C GLU A 29 -8.43 11.29 12.45
N ILE A 30 -9.11 10.21 12.08
CA ILE A 30 -8.94 9.49 10.83
C ILE A 30 -9.62 10.26 9.70
N LYS A 31 -8.80 10.95 8.88
CA LYS A 31 -9.25 11.81 7.77
C LYS A 31 -8.12 12.11 6.81
N ARG A 32 -8.47 12.69 5.67
CA ARG A 32 -7.47 13.27 4.76
C ARG A 32 -6.59 14.28 5.51
N ARG A 33 -5.27 14.24 5.22
CA ARG A 33 -4.26 15.12 5.82
C ARG A 33 -4.28 15.10 7.35
N ALA A 34 -4.69 13.97 7.95
CA ALA A 34 -4.53 13.77 9.38
C ALA A 34 -3.06 13.95 9.77
N SER A 35 -2.80 14.54 10.93
CA SER A 35 -1.45 14.64 11.50
C SER A 35 -1.41 13.84 12.78
N CYS A 36 -0.88 12.62 12.68
CA CYS A 36 -0.86 11.64 13.76
C CYS A 36 0.49 10.90 13.83
N PRO A 37 1.64 11.63 13.86
CA PRO A 37 2.93 10.98 13.94
C PRO A 37 3.04 10.20 15.26
N GLY A 38 3.57 8.97 15.19
CA GLY A 38 3.73 8.09 16.34
C GLY A 38 2.42 7.57 16.95
N ALA A 39 1.26 7.79 16.31
CA ALA A 39 -0.02 7.33 16.86
C ALA A 39 -0.08 5.80 16.96
N ASN A 40 -0.72 5.31 18.02
CA ASN A 40 -1.03 3.89 18.14
C ASN A 40 -2.37 3.60 17.47
N LEU A 41 -2.31 2.97 16.28
CA LEU A 41 -3.44 2.54 15.47
C LEU A 41 -3.42 1.01 15.29
N SER A 42 -2.71 0.29 16.17
CA SER A 42 -2.57 -1.17 16.07
C SER A 42 -3.94 -1.87 16.14
N GLY A 43 -4.15 -2.82 15.24
CA GLY A 43 -5.41 -3.57 15.11
C GLY A 43 -6.63 -2.72 14.71
N ALA A 44 -6.44 -1.44 14.37
CA ALA A 44 -7.55 -0.57 14.00
C ALA A 44 -8.25 -1.00 12.71
N ASN A 45 -9.57 -0.89 12.68
CA ASN A 45 -10.32 -1.01 11.44
C ASN A 45 -10.37 0.37 10.75
N LEU A 46 -9.59 0.50 9.68
CA LEU A 46 -9.46 1.70 8.86
C LEU A 46 -10.02 1.49 7.45
N THR A 47 -10.81 0.43 7.24
CA THR A 47 -11.40 0.14 5.93
C THR A 47 -12.26 1.31 5.45
N ARG A 48 -12.11 1.71 4.18
CA ARG A 48 -12.81 2.85 3.57
C ARG A 48 -12.52 4.19 4.24
N SER A 49 -11.49 4.29 5.07
CA SER A 49 -10.99 5.59 5.52
C SER A 49 -10.27 6.27 4.35
N ASN A 50 -10.06 7.56 4.44
CA ASN A 50 -9.28 8.30 3.45
C ASN A 50 -8.14 9.02 4.17
N LEU A 51 -6.96 8.40 4.14
CA LEU A 51 -5.74 8.91 4.76
C LEU A 51 -4.82 9.62 3.75
N ALA A 52 -5.35 10.03 2.60
CA ALA A 52 -4.55 10.73 1.59
C ALA A 52 -3.90 11.99 2.17
N GLY A 53 -2.58 12.13 1.97
CA GLY A 53 -1.77 13.21 2.49
C GLY A 53 -1.59 13.21 4.02
N ALA A 54 -1.94 12.13 4.72
CA ALA A 54 -1.76 12.05 6.17
C ALA A 54 -0.28 11.96 6.56
N ASP A 55 0.07 12.54 7.71
CA ASP A 55 1.34 12.31 8.38
C ASP A 55 1.15 11.26 9.48
N LEU A 56 1.65 10.07 9.21
CA LEU A 56 1.64 8.88 10.08
C LEU A 56 3.07 8.40 10.35
N ALA A 57 4.05 9.31 10.28
CA ALA A 57 5.45 8.96 10.51
C ALA A 57 5.62 8.29 11.89
N GLY A 58 6.24 7.12 11.92
CA GLY A 58 6.47 6.34 13.13
C GLY A 58 5.21 5.78 13.80
N ALA A 59 4.02 5.91 13.18
CA ALA A 59 2.79 5.36 13.73
C ALA A 59 2.82 3.82 13.77
N ASP A 60 2.19 3.24 14.76
CA ASP A 60 1.97 1.80 14.85
C ASP A 60 0.61 1.43 14.27
N LEU A 61 0.63 0.78 13.10
CA LEU A 61 -0.54 0.23 12.40
C LEU A 61 -0.44 -1.30 12.31
N SER A 62 0.30 -1.93 13.23
CA SER A 62 0.46 -3.38 13.23
C SER A 62 -0.89 -4.10 13.35
N GLY A 63 -1.14 -5.07 12.47
CA GLY A 63 -2.40 -5.80 12.42
C GLY A 63 -3.63 -4.98 12.04
N ALA A 64 -3.50 -3.70 11.68
CA ALA A 64 -4.62 -2.87 11.25
C ALA A 64 -5.20 -3.32 9.90
N ASP A 65 -6.48 -3.09 9.67
CA ASP A 65 -7.14 -3.33 8.39
C ASP A 65 -7.35 -2.01 7.64
N LEU A 66 -6.58 -1.85 6.55
CA LEU A 66 -6.62 -0.72 5.61
C LEU A 66 -6.99 -1.21 4.21
N SER A 67 -7.70 -2.34 4.10
CA SER A 67 -8.02 -2.92 2.80
C SER A 67 -8.84 -1.94 1.93
N GLY A 68 -8.36 -1.74 0.70
CA GLY A 68 -8.97 -0.81 -0.26
C GLY A 68 -8.88 0.67 0.13
N ASP A 69 -8.14 1.02 1.19
CA ASP A 69 -8.01 2.41 1.63
C ASP A 69 -7.17 3.29 0.70
N ARG A 70 -7.37 4.58 0.80
CA ARG A 70 -6.66 5.57 0.01
C ARG A 70 -5.66 6.32 0.88
N ILE A 71 -4.35 6.04 0.66
CA ILE A 71 -3.24 6.55 1.48
C ILE A 71 -2.23 7.30 0.60
N THR A 72 -2.67 7.81 -0.55
CA THR A 72 -1.79 8.52 -1.50
C THR A 72 -1.14 9.74 -0.88
N GLU A 73 0.10 10.05 -1.27
CA GLU A 73 0.84 11.25 -0.83
C GLU A 73 1.08 11.32 0.69
N ALA A 74 0.84 10.24 1.43
CA ALA A 74 1.05 10.19 2.88
C ALA A 74 2.55 10.09 3.24
N ASN A 75 2.88 10.54 4.45
CA ASN A 75 4.17 10.29 5.08
C ASN A 75 4.02 9.10 6.05
N LEU A 76 4.56 7.96 5.67
CA LEU A 76 4.57 6.71 6.44
C LEU A 76 5.98 6.33 6.88
N THR A 77 6.91 7.29 6.91
CA THR A 77 8.31 7.05 7.27
C THR A 77 8.40 6.36 8.62
N LYS A 78 9.08 5.20 8.65
CA LYS A 78 9.26 4.35 9.86
C LYS A 78 7.96 3.88 10.52
N ALA A 79 6.81 3.98 9.86
CA ALA A 79 5.56 3.41 10.37
C ALA A 79 5.63 1.88 10.42
N ASN A 80 4.92 1.28 11.36
CA ASN A 80 4.85 -0.17 11.54
C ASN A 80 3.52 -0.70 11.01
N PHE A 81 3.55 -1.43 9.89
CA PHE A 81 2.43 -2.14 9.29
C PHE A 81 2.60 -3.67 9.36
N SER A 82 3.40 -4.17 10.31
CA SER A 82 3.59 -5.61 10.43
C SER A 82 2.25 -6.33 10.62
N ASN A 83 2.03 -7.41 9.85
CA ASN A 83 0.79 -8.18 9.84
C ASN A 83 -0.49 -7.39 9.45
N ALA A 84 -0.39 -6.16 8.96
CA ALA A 84 -1.54 -5.36 8.54
C ALA A 84 -2.14 -5.88 7.23
N ASN A 85 -3.42 -5.63 7.03
CA ASN A 85 -4.11 -5.89 5.77
C ASN A 85 -4.23 -4.60 4.95
N LEU A 86 -3.47 -4.51 3.86
CA LEU A 86 -3.50 -3.40 2.90
C LEU A 86 -3.92 -3.91 1.50
N SER A 87 -4.66 -5.02 1.43
CA SER A 87 -5.06 -5.58 0.14
C SER A 87 -5.87 -4.59 -0.69
N GLY A 88 -5.43 -4.35 -1.92
CA GLY A 88 -6.06 -3.37 -2.82
C GLY A 88 -5.95 -1.91 -2.39
N ALA A 89 -5.19 -1.59 -1.34
CA ALA A 89 -4.97 -0.20 -0.92
C ALA A 89 -4.19 0.60 -1.96
N VAL A 90 -4.44 1.91 -2.03
CA VAL A 90 -3.76 2.83 -2.94
C VAL A 90 -2.72 3.65 -2.15
N LEU A 91 -1.45 3.28 -2.31
CA LEU A 91 -0.28 3.87 -1.65
C LEU A 91 0.63 4.60 -2.65
N SER A 92 0.14 4.94 -3.82
CA SER A 92 0.96 5.59 -4.84
C SER A 92 1.45 6.97 -4.37
N ASN A 93 2.69 7.33 -4.78
CA ASN A 93 3.36 8.59 -4.41
C ASN A 93 3.53 8.80 -2.89
N THR A 94 3.62 7.73 -2.08
CA THR A 94 3.84 7.82 -0.62
C THR A 94 5.31 7.79 -0.24
N TYR A 95 5.61 8.38 0.93
CA TYR A 95 6.94 8.37 1.54
C TYR A 95 6.97 7.31 2.65
N MET A 96 7.74 6.23 2.45
CA MET A 96 7.74 5.03 3.30
C MET A 96 9.15 4.57 3.66
N SER A 97 10.11 5.52 3.78
CA SER A 97 11.49 5.16 4.15
C SER A 97 11.52 4.39 5.47
N GLY A 98 12.13 3.21 5.48
CA GLY A 98 12.27 2.37 6.67
C GLY A 98 10.96 1.85 7.25
N VAL A 99 9.86 1.86 6.48
CA VAL A 99 8.59 1.27 6.89
C VAL A 99 8.71 -0.22 7.14
N ASN A 100 7.95 -0.73 8.11
CA ASN A 100 7.88 -2.16 8.39
C ASN A 100 6.57 -2.75 7.85
N PHE A 101 6.64 -3.49 6.75
CA PHE A 101 5.55 -4.27 6.15
C PHE A 101 5.74 -5.78 6.33
N SER A 102 6.55 -6.23 7.31
CA SER A 102 6.78 -7.66 7.49
C SER A 102 5.45 -8.40 7.68
N ARG A 103 5.24 -9.47 6.89
CA ARG A 103 4.01 -10.28 6.87
C ARG A 103 2.72 -9.50 6.56
N ALA A 104 2.81 -8.28 6.07
CA ALA A 104 1.63 -7.53 5.65
C ALA A 104 1.01 -8.13 4.39
N ASN A 105 -0.30 -8.02 4.27
CA ASN A 105 -1.01 -8.34 3.05
C ASN A 105 -1.14 -7.09 2.17
N LEU A 106 -0.32 -7.01 1.14
CA LEU A 106 -0.29 -5.95 0.12
C LEU A 106 -0.79 -6.48 -1.24
N ALA A 107 -1.55 -7.59 -1.25
CA ALA A 107 -2.05 -8.16 -2.49
C ALA A 107 -2.87 -7.14 -3.28
N LYS A 108 -2.53 -6.97 -4.57
CA LYS A 108 -3.17 -6.00 -5.49
C LYS A 108 -3.09 -4.54 -5.04
N ALA A 109 -2.25 -4.22 -4.05
CA ALA A 109 -2.04 -2.82 -3.64
C ALA A 109 -1.31 -2.03 -4.74
N ASP A 110 -1.60 -0.74 -4.84
CA ASP A 110 -0.88 0.18 -5.72
C ASP A 110 0.18 0.96 -4.94
N LEU A 111 1.44 0.59 -5.09
CA LEU A 111 2.61 1.26 -4.53
C LEU A 111 3.41 2.00 -5.62
N SER A 112 2.81 2.28 -6.77
CA SER A 112 3.51 2.92 -7.87
C SER A 112 4.07 4.29 -7.49
N GLN A 113 5.26 4.61 -8.00
CA GLN A 113 5.95 5.88 -7.74
C GLN A 113 6.23 6.18 -6.26
N SER A 114 6.07 5.21 -5.38
CA SER A 114 6.34 5.38 -3.94
C SER A 114 7.83 5.27 -3.63
N THR A 115 8.23 5.84 -2.47
CA THR A 115 9.62 5.87 -2.01
C THR A 115 9.74 5.11 -0.70
N LEU A 116 10.32 3.88 -0.75
CA LEU A 116 10.45 2.98 0.40
C LEU A 116 11.85 2.38 0.56
N PRO A 117 12.91 3.21 0.53
CA PRO A 117 14.26 2.69 0.72
C PRO A 117 14.41 2.11 2.13
N GLY A 118 15.10 0.95 2.21
CA GLY A 118 15.34 0.26 3.47
C GLY A 118 14.08 -0.27 4.15
N ALA A 119 12.95 -0.36 3.46
CA ALA A 119 11.73 -0.94 3.99
C ALA A 119 11.90 -2.44 4.28
N ASN A 120 11.18 -2.94 5.28
CA ASN A 120 11.11 -4.35 5.60
C ASN A 120 9.82 -4.95 5.00
N LEU A 121 9.97 -5.76 3.94
CA LEU A 121 8.89 -6.48 3.24
C LEU A 121 9.04 -8.00 3.41
N ARG A 122 9.73 -8.45 4.47
CA ARG A 122 9.94 -9.89 4.72
C ARG A 122 8.60 -10.62 4.85
N GLU A 123 8.47 -11.72 4.09
CA GLU A 123 7.27 -12.56 4.09
C GLU A 123 5.97 -11.81 3.75
N ALA A 124 6.06 -10.58 3.18
CA ALA A 124 4.88 -9.83 2.76
C ALA A 124 4.20 -10.49 1.55
N ASN A 125 2.89 -10.40 1.48
CA ASN A 125 2.13 -10.81 0.32
C ASN A 125 1.95 -9.61 -0.63
N LEU A 126 2.69 -9.61 -1.73
CA LEU A 126 2.66 -8.61 -2.81
C LEU A 126 1.99 -9.17 -4.08
N ALA A 127 1.21 -10.26 -3.98
CA ALA A 127 0.62 -10.90 -5.15
C ALA A 127 -0.21 -9.91 -5.99
N GLY A 128 0.19 -9.70 -7.25
CA GLY A 128 -0.45 -8.76 -8.16
C GLY A 128 -0.32 -7.28 -7.79
N ALA A 129 0.55 -6.93 -6.84
CA ALA A 129 0.78 -5.52 -6.47
C ALA A 129 1.48 -4.74 -7.59
N ASN A 130 1.20 -3.46 -7.69
CA ASN A 130 1.86 -2.54 -8.62
C ASN A 130 2.95 -1.74 -7.89
N LEU A 131 4.21 -2.01 -8.20
CA LEU A 131 5.39 -1.29 -7.70
C LEU A 131 6.14 -0.59 -8.84
N SER A 132 5.45 -0.27 -9.93
CA SER A 132 6.06 0.42 -11.06
C SER A 132 6.65 1.77 -10.65
N LEU A 133 7.88 2.05 -11.09
CA LEU A 133 8.59 3.30 -10.78
C LEU A 133 8.87 3.51 -9.26
N ALA A 134 8.63 2.50 -8.42
CA ALA A 134 8.90 2.60 -6.98
C ALA A 134 10.41 2.59 -6.69
N ASN A 135 10.82 3.31 -5.66
CA ASN A 135 12.19 3.24 -5.14
C ASN A 135 12.25 2.24 -3.98
N LEU A 136 12.77 1.05 -4.25
CA LEU A 136 12.94 -0.08 -3.33
C LEU A 136 14.42 -0.29 -2.95
N LYS A 137 15.25 0.76 -3.02
CA LYS A 137 16.67 0.62 -2.72
C LYS A 137 16.90 0.05 -1.32
N GLY A 138 17.68 -1.03 -1.21
CA GLY A 138 18.04 -1.68 0.05
C GLY A 138 16.87 -2.27 0.83
N THR A 139 15.73 -2.51 0.18
CA THR A 139 14.58 -3.17 0.82
C THR A 139 14.84 -4.65 1.09
N ASP A 140 14.27 -5.17 2.17
CA ASP A 140 14.29 -6.61 2.46
C ASP A 140 12.97 -7.25 2.01
N LEU A 141 13.03 -7.99 0.91
CA LEU A 141 11.92 -8.75 0.31
C LEU A 141 12.08 -10.25 0.57
N THR A 142 12.89 -10.65 1.57
CA THR A 142 13.16 -12.07 1.87
C THR A 142 11.86 -12.83 2.08
N GLY A 143 11.65 -13.89 1.28
CA GLY A 143 10.46 -14.75 1.37
C GLY A 143 9.15 -14.08 0.95
N ALA A 144 9.18 -12.88 0.37
CA ALA A 144 7.97 -12.21 -0.10
C ALA A 144 7.29 -12.98 -1.23
N ASN A 145 5.96 -13.03 -1.22
CA ASN A 145 5.18 -13.51 -2.34
C ASN A 145 4.89 -12.34 -3.29
N ALA A 146 5.62 -12.24 -4.38
CA ALA A 146 5.44 -11.22 -5.42
C ALA A 146 4.91 -11.82 -6.73
N THR A 147 4.09 -12.87 -6.64
CA THR A 147 3.50 -13.52 -7.82
C THR A 147 2.65 -12.53 -8.61
N GLY A 148 2.94 -12.41 -9.91
CA GLY A 148 2.23 -11.48 -10.80
C GLY A 148 2.41 -9.99 -10.47
N ALA A 149 3.31 -9.63 -9.55
CA ALA A 149 3.58 -8.23 -9.22
C ALA A 149 4.28 -7.49 -10.37
N VAL A 150 4.08 -6.17 -10.43
CA VAL A 150 4.65 -5.32 -11.45
C VAL A 150 5.72 -4.42 -10.85
N PHE A 151 6.99 -4.65 -11.20
CA PHE A 151 8.17 -3.86 -10.81
C PHE A 151 8.74 -3.07 -12.00
N ALA A 152 7.92 -2.75 -12.99
CA ALA A 152 8.40 -2.06 -14.18
C ALA A 152 9.10 -0.74 -13.82
N MET A 153 10.34 -0.55 -14.28
CA MET A 153 11.16 0.64 -14.01
C MET A 153 11.42 0.92 -12.52
N ALA A 154 11.18 -0.04 -11.62
CA ALA A 154 11.46 0.10 -10.21
C ALA A 154 12.97 0.04 -9.92
N SER A 155 13.42 0.74 -8.89
CA SER A 155 14.79 0.62 -8.37
C SER A 155 14.84 -0.43 -7.25
N LEU A 156 15.44 -1.58 -7.53
CA LEU A 156 15.70 -2.67 -6.59
C LEU A 156 17.21 -2.75 -6.25
N VAL A 157 17.92 -1.63 -6.39
CA VAL A 157 19.37 -1.55 -6.09
C VAL A 157 19.60 -1.98 -4.64
N GLU A 158 20.53 -2.92 -4.44
CA GLU A 158 20.89 -3.44 -3.11
C GLU A 158 19.72 -4.13 -2.36
N ALA A 159 18.57 -4.40 -3.02
CA ALA A 159 17.45 -5.09 -2.40
C ALA A 159 17.77 -6.57 -2.15
N ASN A 160 17.24 -7.13 -1.07
CA ASN A 160 17.35 -8.55 -0.77
C ASN A 160 16.06 -9.28 -1.14
N LEU A 161 16.11 -10.09 -2.22
CA LEU A 161 15.00 -10.90 -2.69
C LEU A 161 15.18 -12.40 -2.37
N THR A 162 16.04 -12.75 -1.40
CA THR A 162 16.28 -14.15 -1.04
C THR A 162 14.96 -14.89 -0.81
N ARG A 163 14.73 -16.00 -1.53
CA ARG A 163 13.51 -16.84 -1.47
C ARG A 163 12.21 -16.14 -1.86
N ALA A 164 12.28 -14.98 -2.50
CA ALA A 164 11.07 -14.34 -3.01
C ALA A 164 10.46 -15.16 -4.17
N ASP A 165 9.13 -15.20 -4.25
CA ASP A 165 8.41 -15.79 -5.39
C ASP A 165 8.04 -14.69 -6.39
N LEU A 166 8.72 -14.66 -7.54
CA LEU A 166 8.49 -13.74 -8.64
C LEU A 166 7.72 -14.40 -9.81
N THR A 167 7.04 -15.52 -9.57
CA THR A 167 6.27 -16.22 -10.61
C THR A 167 5.28 -15.25 -11.28
N GLY A 168 5.36 -15.14 -12.61
CA GLY A 168 4.49 -14.23 -13.40
C GLY A 168 4.75 -12.75 -13.20
N ALA A 169 5.75 -12.37 -12.40
CA ALA A 169 6.06 -10.95 -12.17
C ALA A 169 6.70 -10.29 -13.41
N THR A 170 6.60 -8.97 -13.49
CA THR A 170 7.19 -8.15 -14.54
C THR A 170 8.22 -7.19 -13.96
N LEU A 171 9.49 -7.31 -14.39
CA LEU A 171 10.61 -6.45 -13.98
C LEU A 171 11.15 -5.60 -15.14
N ILE A 172 10.39 -5.37 -16.20
CA ILE A 172 10.85 -4.62 -17.38
C ILE A 172 11.52 -3.32 -16.97
N GLY A 173 12.79 -3.12 -17.33
CA GLY A 173 13.56 -1.92 -17.01
C GLY A 173 13.85 -1.71 -15.53
N ALA A 174 13.55 -2.67 -14.66
CA ALA A 174 13.91 -2.58 -13.24
C ALA A 174 15.44 -2.62 -13.05
N ASP A 175 15.93 -1.88 -12.07
CA ASP A 175 17.34 -1.82 -11.72
C ASP A 175 17.64 -2.79 -10.57
N LEU A 176 18.28 -3.91 -10.88
CA LEU A 176 18.67 -4.97 -9.93
C LEU A 176 20.15 -4.92 -9.52
N ARG A 177 20.85 -3.80 -9.71
CA ARG A 177 22.28 -3.71 -9.37
C ARG A 177 22.50 -4.03 -7.90
N ASN A 178 23.43 -4.95 -7.64
CA ASN A 178 23.77 -5.43 -6.29
C ASN A 178 22.59 -6.05 -5.51
N ALA A 179 21.49 -6.38 -6.16
CA ALA A 179 20.40 -7.10 -5.51
C ALA A 179 20.81 -8.54 -5.18
N ILE A 180 20.36 -9.04 -4.03
CA ILE A 180 20.60 -10.44 -3.60
C ILE A 180 19.43 -11.29 -4.10
N LEU A 181 19.74 -12.23 -5.02
CA LEU A 181 18.76 -13.07 -5.72
C LEU A 181 18.91 -14.57 -5.38
N VAL A 182 19.26 -14.88 -4.12
CA VAL A 182 19.48 -16.27 -3.67
C VAL A 182 18.14 -16.99 -3.54
N GLU A 183 18.03 -18.15 -4.17
CA GLU A 183 16.82 -19.02 -4.13
C GLU A 183 15.52 -18.31 -4.59
N VAL A 184 15.62 -17.27 -5.43
CA VAL A 184 14.44 -16.62 -6.00
C VAL A 184 13.75 -17.58 -6.96
N LYS A 185 12.44 -17.69 -6.84
CA LYS A 185 11.63 -18.50 -7.75
C LYS A 185 11.17 -17.64 -8.94
N TYR A 186 11.56 -18.10 -10.15
CA TYR A 186 11.19 -17.50 -11.42
C TYR A 186 10.37 -18.52 -12.24
N CYS A 187 9.15 -18.16 -12.61
CA CYS A 187 8.35 -18.93 -13.56
C CYS A 187 7.47 -17.96 -14.35
N ASN A 188 7.58 -17.92 -15.67
CA ASN A 188 6.98 -16.91 -16.52
C ASN A 188 7.29 -15.47 -16.04
N THR A 189 8.48 -15.26 -15.47
CA THR A 189 8.90 -13.94 -14.95
C THR A 189 9.54 -13.16 -16.09
N THR A 190 9.03 -11.95 -16.35
CA THR A 190 9.63 -11.06 -17.35
C THR A 190 10.77 -10.26 -16.68
N MET A 191 12.00 -10.47 -17.17
CA MET A 191 13.23 -9.86 -16.65
C MET A 191 13.40 -8.41 -17.14
N PRO A 192 14.36 -7.64 -16.58
CA PRO A 192 14.59 -6.25 -17.00
C PRO A 192 14.86 -6.03 -18.47
N ASP A 193 15.51 -6.97 -19.13
CA ASP A 193 15.82 -6.99 -20.58
C ASP A 193 14.67 -7.53 -21.45
N ARG A 194 13.50 -7.77 -20.85
CA ARG A 194 12.29 -8.36 -21.45
C ARG A 194 12.40 -9.86 -21.77
N SER A 195 13.48 -10.54 -21.42
CA SER A 195 13.54 -12.00 -21.49
C SER A 195 12.58 -12.64 -20.49
N ILE A 196 12.19 -13.89 -20.76
CA ILE A 196 11.35 -14.67 -19.83
C ILE A 196 12.23 -15.65 -19.08
N ASN A 197 12.20 -15.59 -17.75
CA ASN A 197 12.90 -16.53 -16.88
C ASN A 197 11.90 -17.60 -16.36
N ASN A 198 12.25 -18.86 -16.63
CA ASN A 198 11.45 -20.04 -16.25
C ASN A 198 12.25 -21.02 -15.36
N SER A 199 13.38 -20.57 -14.77
CA SER A 199 14.29 -21.46 -14.02
C SER A 199 13.67 -22.11 -12.80
N GLY A 200 12.61 -21.53 -12.23
CA GLY A 200 11.89 -22.03 -11.05
C GLY A 200 10.51 -22.64 -11.35
N CYS A 201 10.14 -22.84 -12.62
CA CYS A 201 8.91 -23.58 -12.94
C CYS A 201 9.07 -25.05 -12.54
N LEU A 202 8.06 -25.62 -11.91
CA LEU A 202 7.99 -27.07 -11.71
C LEU A 202 7.95 -27.76 -13.10
N LYS A 203 8.79 -28.77 -13.29
CA LYS A 203 8.80 -29.62 -14.49
C LYS A 203 7.73 -30.68 -14.39
#